data_951eb8a562195282e7313b9bf4b750be
#
_entry.id   951eb8a562195282e7313b9bf4b750be
#
_cell.length_a   1.000
_cell.length_b   1.000
_cell.length_c   1.000
_cell.angle_alpha   90.00
_cell.angle_beta   90.00
_cell.angle_gamma   90.00
#
_symmetry.space_group_name_H-M   'P 1'
#
loop_
_entity.id
_entity.type
_entity.pdbx_description
1 polymer ?
#
loop_
_entity_poly.entity_id
_entity_poly.type
_entity_poly.pdbx_seq_one_letter_code
_entity_poly.pdbx_strand_id
1 'polypeptide(L)'
;FKDRFGVNRIVEIYGASEGNALFTNLLNKDKTIGMTNADVALIEYDVAEDEILKGDDGFCKKILTHDPGLLVVRIGPDAVFNGYTDAQATEKKILRNVFEDGDAWFNTGDLIKTVDVGYALGKTHYQFVDRIGDTFRWKSENVSTNEVGEILNGFKDVNMSNVYGVQIPGCEGRAGMAAFSLD
;
A
#
# COMPACT_ATOMS: atom_id res chain seq x y z
N PHE A 1 -2.88 21.70 4.29
CA PHE A 1 -4.04 21.92 3.40
C PHE A 1 -5.22 22.57 4.14
N LYS A 2 -5.73 21.96 5.24
CA LYS A 2 -6.89 22.49 6.00
C LYS A 2 -6.70 23.95 6.39
N ASP A 3 -5.58 24.30 7.01
CA ASP A 3 -5.30 25.67 7.46
C ASP A 3 -5.14 26.65 6.29
N ARG A 4 -4.47 26.21 5.20
CA ARG A 4 -4.24 27.06 4.02
C ARG A 4 -5.53 27.43 3.29
N PHE A 5 -6.50 26.51 3.24
CA PHE A 5 -7.74 26.69 2.48
C PHE A 5 -8.98 26.91 3.37
N GLY A 6 -8.80 26.99 4.70
CA GLY A 6 -9.89 27.22 5.66
C GLY A 6 -10.96 26.11 5.65
N VAL A 7 -10.58 24.87 5.29
CA VAL A 7 -11.51 23.74 5.27
C VAL A 7 -11.37 22.93 6.54
N ASN A 8 -12.50 22.66 7.20
CA ASN A 8 -12.51 21.95 8.47
C ASN A 8 -12.50 20.43 8.33
N ARG A 9 -12.90 19.94 7.14
CA ARG A 9 -13.06 18.50 6.91
C ARG A 9 -12.54 18.12 5.53
N ILE A 10 -11.75 17.03 5.49
CA ILE A 10 -11.30 16.38 4.26
C ILE A 10 -11.76 14.93 4.35
N VAL A 11 -12.47 14.46 3.33
CA VAL A 11 -12.82 13.05 3.21
C VAL A 11 -11.85 12.44 2.19
N GLU A 12 -10.96 11.62 2.70
CA GLU A 12 -10.03 10.86 1.87
C GLU A 12 -10.70 9.58 1.38
N ILE A 13 -10.40 9.22 0.16
CA ILE A 13 -10.89 8.01 -0.47
C ILE A 13 -9.68 7.29 -1.07
N TYR A 14 -9.55 6.01 -0.79
CA TYR A 14 -8.63 5.11 -1.48
C TYR A 14 -9.46 4.00 -2.15
N GLY A 15 -9.15 3.69 -3.39
CA GLY A 15 -9.82 2.62 -4.11
C GLY A 15 -9.01 2.16 -5.31
N ALA A 16 -9.15 0.89 -5.66
CA ALA A 16 -8.64 0.37 -6.90
C ALA A 16 -9.64 0.70 -8.04
N SER A 17 -9.12 1.11 -9.20
CA SER A 17 -9.93 1.37 -10.40
C SER A 17 -10.69 0.13 -10.87
N GLU A 18 -10.22 -1.04 -10.50
CA GLU A 18 -10.79 -2.35 -10.75
C GLU A 18 -12.08 -2.61 -9.97
N GLY A 19 -12.42 -1.73 -9.00
CA GLY A 19 -13.75 -1.62 -8.41
C GLY A 19 -14.05 -2.54 -7.24
N ASN A 20 -13.11 -3.37 -6.74
CA ASN A 20 -13.43 -4.33 -5.70
C ASN A 20 -13.04 -3.93 -4.26
N ALA A 21 -12.45 -2.76 -4.05
CA ALA A 21 -12.25 -2.19 -2.71
C ALA A 21 -12.38 -0.67 -2.72
N LEU A 22 -13.08 -0.16 -1.71
CA LEU A 22 -13.19 1.26 -1.43
C LEU A 22 -12.96 1.49 0.06
N PHE A 23 -11.99 2.34 0.39
CA PHE A 23 -11.75 2.82 1.74
C PHE A 23 -12.16 4.28 1.82
N THR A 24 -12.78 4.66 2.92
CA THR A 24 -13.25 6.03 3.12
C THR A 24 -12.93 6.51 4.53
N ASN A 25 -12.36 7.70 4.63
CA ASN A 25 -12.07 8.36 5.91
C ASN A 25 -13.26 9.24 6.33
N LEU A 26 -14.43 8.62 6.53
CA LEU A 26 -15.65 9.34 6.92
C LEU A 26 -15.56 10.00 8.31
N LEU A 27 -14.73 9.45 9.20
CA LEU A 27 -14.53 9.99 10.54
C LEU A 27 -13.52 11.15 10.57
N ASN A 28 -12.94 11.52 9.43
CA ASN A 28 -11.97 12.61 9.29
C ASN A 28 -10.79 12.46 10.28
N LYS A 29 -10.30 11.23 10.44
CA LYS A 29 -9.12 10.93 11.26
C LYS A 29 -7.85 11.29 10.50
N ASP A 30 -6.81 11.67 11.21
CA ASP A 30 -5.54 12.01 10.60
C ASP A 30 -4.72 10.76 10.26
N LYS A 31 -3.91 10.84 9.19
CA LYS A 31 -2.96 9.80 8.74
C LYS A 31 -3.60 8.45 8.44
N THR A 32 -4.80 8.43 7.89
CA THR A 32 -5.49 7.20 7.49
C THR A 32 -6.28 7.40 6.20
N ILE A 33 -6.30 6.38 5.36
CA ILE A 33 -7.20 6.27 4.21
C ILE A 33 -8.62 5.86 4.62
N GLY A 34 -8.82 5.62 5.92
CA GLY A 34 -10.11 5.27 6.50
C GLY A 34 -10.35 3.78 6.65
N MET A 35 -11.60 3.39 6.53
CA MET A 35 -12.12 2.04 6.74
C MET A 35 -12.81 1.51 5.49
N THR A 36 -12.98 0.19 5.42
CA THR A 36 -13.70 -0.48 4.33
C THR A 36 -14.68 -1.51 4.88
N ASN A 37 -15.69 -1.87 4.09
CA ASN A 37 -16.55 -3.03 4.31
C ASN A 37 -16.18 -4.20 3.38
N ALA A 38 -15.23 -4.01 2.46
CA ALA A 38 -14.73 -5.10 1.64
C ALA A 38 -13.98 -6.15 2.49
N ASP A 39 -13.99 -7.40 2.04
CA ASP A 39 -13.19 -8.44 2.64
C ASP A 39 -11.74 -8.28 2.19
N VAL A 40 -10.91 -7.77 3.10
CA VAL A 40 -9.52 -7.42 2.82
C VAL A 40 -8.58 -8.11 3.81
N ALA A 41 -7.36 -8.37 3.36
CA ALA A 41 -6.29 -8.86 4.23
C ALA A 41 -4.98 -8.17 3.88
N LEU A 42 -4.09 -8.09 4.87
CA LEU A 42 -2.69 -7.72 4.68
C LEU A 42 -1.87 -9.01 4.77
N ILE A 43 -1.04 -9.26 3.77
CA ILE A 43 -0.17 -10.44 3.71
C ILE A 43 1.30 -10.05 3.74
N GLU A 44 2.12 -10.93 4.29
CA GLU A 44 3.57 -10.73 4.33
C GLU A 44 4.15 -10.69 2.93
N TYR A 45 5.01 -9.70 2.69
CA TYR A 45 5.63 -9.45 1.41
C TYR A 45 7.11 -9.10 1.58
N ASP A 46 7.99 -9.80 0.88
CA ASP A 46 9.40 -9.44 0.83
C ASP A 46 9.66 -8.45 -0.30
N VAL A 47 9.90 -7.20 0.09
CA VAL A 47 10.18 -6.10 -0.85
C VAL A 47 11.51 -6.29 -1.59
N ALA A 48 12.49 -6.99 -0.99
CA ALA A 48 13.80 -7.18 -1.59
C ALA A 48 13.77 -8.20 -2.73
N GLU A 49 13.07 -9.31 -2.50
CA GLU A 49 12.95 -10.40 -3.46
C GLU A 49 11.73 -10.25 -4.37
N ASP A 50 10.87 -9.26 -4.10
CA ASP A 50 9.60 -9.02 -4.84
C ASP A 50 8.65 -10.23 -4.77
N GLU A 51 8.55 -10.85 -3.57
CA GLU A 51 7.82 -12.10 -3.37
C GLU A 51 6.83 -12.07 -2.21
N ILE A 52 5.70 -12.77 -2.39
CA ILE A 52 4.73 -13.03 -1.32
C ILE A 52 5.23 -14.18 -0.45
N LEU A 53 5.30 -13.96 0.86
CA LEU A 53 5.73 -14.98 1.81
C LEU A 53 4.59 -15.95 2.14
N LYS A 54 4.91 -17.23 2.09
CA LYS A 54 3.99 -18.33 2.41
C LYS A 54 4.44 -19.10 3.65
N GLY A 55 3.47 -19.66 4.36
CA GLY A 55 3.71 -20.60 5.44
C GLY A 55 4.09 -22.01 4.96
N ASP A 56 4.41 -22.87 5.90
CA ASP A 56 4.71 -24.29 5.62
C ASP A 56 3.51 -25.05 5.05
N ASP A 57 2.31 -24.52 5.25
CA ASP A 57 1.04 -25.01 4.70
C ASP A 57 0.81 -24.59 3.24
N GLY A 58 1.68 -23.77 2.68
CA GLY A 58 1.60 -23.25 1.30
C GLY A 58 0.69 -22.04 1.14
N PHE A 59 -0.01 -21.59 2.18
CA PHE A 59 -0.84 -20.40 2.16
C PHE A 59 -0.07 -19.13 2.53
N CYS A 60 -0.62 -17.96 2.18
CA CYS A 60 0.00 -16.69 2.50
C CYS A 60 -0.12 -16.38 4.00
N LYS A 61 0.92 -15.77 4.56
CA LYS A 61 0.91 -15.35 5.96
C LYS A 61 0.18 -14.02 6.11
N LYS A 62 -0.82 -13.99 7.00
CA LYS A 62 -1.52 -12.76 7.36
C LYS A 62 -0.71 -11.93 8.35
N ILE A 63 -0.68 -10.61 8.12
CA ILE A 63 -0.19 -9.64 9.10
C ILE A 63 -1.35 -9.29 10.04
N LEU A 64 -1.17 -9.54 11.34
CA LEU A 64 -2.13 -9.24 12.40
C LEU A 64 -1.68 -8.07 13.29
N THR A 65 -0.52 -7.52 13.02
CA THR A 65 0.12 -6.38 13.68
C THR A 65 -0.14 -5.08 12.91
N HIS A 66 0.49 -3.99 13.36
CA HIS A 66 0.48 -2.72 12.63
C HIS A 66 1.62 -2.59 11.60
N ASP A 67 2.25 -3.72 11.26
CA ASP A 67 3.32 -3.74 10.26
C ASP A 67 2.73 -3.59 8.84
N PRO A 68 3.50 -3.01 7.91
CA PRO A 68 3.10 -2.94 6.51
C PRO A 68 2.98 -4.32 5.86
N GLY A 69 1.95 -4.50 5.05
CA GLY A 69 1.76 -5.69 4.24
C GLY A 69 1.12 -5.38 2.90
N LEU A 70 1.21 -6.32 1.99
CA LEU A 70 0.54 -6.24 0.71
C LEU A 70 -0.97 -6.36 0.92
N LEU A 71 -1.71 -5.34 0.48
CA LEU A 71 -3.17 -5.36 0.52
C LEU A 71 -3.71 -6.31 -0.55
N VAL A 72 -4.50 -7.27 -0.11
CA VAL A 72 -5.28 -8.15 -0.98
C VAL A 72 -6.76 -8.02 -0.68
N VAL A 73 -7.59 -8.12 -1.72
CA VAL A 73 -9.04 -7.96 -1.65
C VAL A 73 -9.71 -9.22 -2.19
N ARG A 74 -10.61 -9.82 -1.40
CA ARG A 74 -11.29 -11.06 -1.82
C ARG A 74 -12.13 -10.82 -3.08
N ILE A 75 -11.98 -11.70 -4.06
CA ILE A 75 -12.81 -11.73 -5.25
C ILE A 75 -13.99 -12.67 -4.99
N GLY A 76 -15.20 -12.18 -5.19
CA GLY A 76 -16.40 -12.95 -4.96
C GLY A 76 -17.63 -12.31 -5.61
N PRO A 77 -18.82 -12.89 -5.42
CA PRO A 77 -20.05 -12.38 -6.02
C PRO A 77 -20.34 -10.91 -5.68
N ASP A 78 -20.00 -10.49 -4.46
CA ASP A 78 -20.23 -9.14 -3.94
C ASP A 78 -19.03 -8.18 -4.18
N ALA A 79 -17.92 -8.71 -4.68
CA ALA A 79 -16.68 -7.96 -4.95
C ALA A 79 -16.06 -8.45 -6.26
N VAL A 80 -16.71 -8.08 -7.36
CA VAL A 80 -16.32 -8.51 -8.71
C VAL A 80 -15.05 -7.77 -9.14
N PHE A 81 -14.06 -8.52 -9.58
CA PHE A 81 -12.88 -7.97 -10.24
C PHE A 81 -13.10 -7.96 -11.75
N ASN A 82 -13.26 -6.78 -12.33
CA ASN A 82 -13.56 -6.62 -13.75
C ASN A 82 -12.35 -6.85 -14.66
N GLY A 83 -11.14 -6.88 -14.08
CA GLY A 83 -9.91 -7.09 -14.84
C GLY A 83 -9.51 -5.93 -15.75
N TYR A 84 -8.48 -6.16 -16.51
CA TYR A 84 -7.96 -5.25 -17.53
C TYR A 84 -8.36 -5.71 -18.91
N THR A 85 -8.19 -4.86 -19.91
CA THR A 85 -8.34 -5.24 -21.34
C THR A 85 -7.35 -6.33 -21.77
N ASP A 86 -6.19 -6.38 -21.10
CA ASP A 86 -5.21 -7.44 -21.25
C ASP A 86 -5.49 -8.59 -20.26
N ALA A 87 -5.82 -9.77 -20.79
CA ALA A 87 -6.10 -10.95 -19.98
C ALA A 87 -4.87 -11.45 -19.19
N GLN A 88 -3.67 -11.33 -19.74
CA GLN A 88 -2.45 -11.74 -19.04
C GLN A 88 -2.14 -10.81 -17.86
N ALA A 89 -2.32 -9.50 -18.04
CA ALA A 89 -2.19 -8.51 -16.96
C ALA A 89 -3.24 -8.76 -15.86
N THR A 90 -4.46 -9.14 -16.25
CA THR A 90 -5.54 -9.52 -15.33
C THR A 90 -5.15 -10.72 -14.47
N GLU A 91 -4.70 -11.82 -15.10
CA GLU A 91 -4.32 -13.03 -14.36
C GLU A 91 -3.15 -12.81 -13.39
N LYS A 92 -2.19 -11.97 -13.72
CA LYS A 92 -1.08 -11.62 -12.83
C LYS A 92 -1.53 -10.91 -11.54
N LYS A 93 -2.69 -10.27 -11.57
CA LYS A 93 -3.27 -9.57 -10.42
C LYS A 93 -4.18 -10.44 -9.57
N ILE A 94 -4.51 -11.66 -10.01
CA ILE A 94 -5.33 -12.60 -9.26
C ILE A 94 -4.42 -13.59 -8.53
N LEU A 95 -4.43 -13.53 -7.21
CA LEU A 95 -3.80 -14.52 -6.36
C LEU A 95 -4.82 -15.62 -6.05
N ARG A 96 -4.41 -16.87 -6.22
CA ARG A 96 -5.24 -18.05 -5.96
C ARG A 96 -4.69 -18.85 -4.79
N ASN A 97 -5.57 -19.50 -4.04
CA ASN A 97 -5.22 -20.29 -2.87
C ASN A 97 -4.37 -19.46 -1.89
N VAL A 98 -4.91 -18.29 -1.52
CA VAL A 98 -4.21 -17.35 -0.63
C VAL A 98 -4.30 -17.81 0.83
N PHE A 99 -5.50 -18.17 1.29
CA PHE A 99 -5.74 -18.62 2.65
C PHE A 99 -6.48 -19.96 2.74
N GLU A 100 -7.09 -20.38 1.64
CA GLU A 100 -7.81 -21.66 1.52
C GLU A 100 -7.83 -22.12 0.07
N ASP A 101 -8.01 -23.41 -0.17
CA ASP A 101 -8.10 -23.95 -1.51
C ASP A 101 -9.31 -23.38 -2.26
N GLY A 102 -9.06 -22.86 -3.45
CA GLY A 102 -10.08 -22.32 -4.35
C GLY A 102 -10.45 -20.86 -4.08
N ASP A 103 -9.88 -20.19 -3.09
CA ASP A 103 -10.09 -18.76 -2.91
C ASP A 103 -9.35 -17.95 -4.00
N ALA A 104 -9.84 -16.73 -4.25
CA ALA A 104 -9.24 -15.80 -5.20
C ALA A 104 -9.22 -14.40 -4.61
N TRP A 105 -8.07 -13.74 -4.73
CA TRP A 105 -7.82 -12.42 -4.17
C TRP A 105 -7.17 -11.52 -5.20
N PHE A 106 -7.60 -10.28 -5.24
CA PHE A 106 -6.99 -9.23 -6.06
C PHE A 106 -5.76 -8.67 -5.35
N ASN A 107 -4.62 -8.69 -6.04
CA ASN A 107 -3.38 -8.05 -5.60
C ASN A 107 -3.40 -6.58 -6.01
N THR A 108 -3.56 -5.68 -5.05
CA THR A 108 -3.58 -4.23 -5.30
C THR A 108 -2.23 -3.69 -5.76
N GLY A 109 -1.14 -4.31 -5.31
CA GLY A 109 0.22 -3.79 -5.49
C GLY A 109 0.57 -2.68 -4.51
N ASP A 110 -0.24 -2.45 -3.48
CA ASP A 110 -0.05 -1.40 -2.50
C ASP A 110 0.28 -2.00 -1.12
N LEU A 111 1.28 -1.43 -0.46
CA LEU A 111 1.63 -1.73 0.92
C LEU A 111 0.79 -0.84 1.84
N ILE A 112 0.06 -1.50 2.72
CA ILE A 112 -0.89 -0.87 3.65
C ILE A 112 -0.57 -1.39 5.06
N LYS A 113 -0.83 -0.59 6.08
CA LYS A 113 -0.82 -1.04 7.46
C LYS A 113 -2.11 -0.64 8.17
N THR A 114 -2.45 -1.36 9.25
CA THR A 114 -3.51 -0.94 10.15
C THR A 114 -3.00 0.15 11.10
N VAL A 115 -3.88 1.06 11.50
CA VAL A 115 -3.52 2.17 12.41
C VAL A 115 -4.56 2.33 13.50
N ASP A 116 -4.10 2.65 14.71
CA ASP A 116 -4.98 3.07 15.80
C ASP A 116 -5.29 4.57 15.63
N VAL A 117 -6.55 4.89 15.46
CA VAL A 117 -7.04 6.26 15.33
C VAL A 117 -7.92 6.65 16.53
N GLY A 118 -7.85 5.90 17.62
CA GLY A 118 -8.73 6.03 18.78
C GLY A 118 -10.14 5.54 18.48
N TYR A 119 -11.16 6.31 18.89
CA TYR A 119 -12.55 5.91 18.63
C TYR A 119 -12.85 5.80 17.13
N ALA A 120 -13.18 4.62 16.68
CA ALA A 120 -13.30 4.24 15.26
C ALA A 120 -14.58 3.44 14.94
N LEU A 121 -15.61 3.55 15.77
CA LEU A 121 -16.88 2.80 15.62
C LEU A 121 -16.69 1.26 15.52
N GLY A 122 -15.63 0.73 16.15
CA GLY A 122 -15.29 -0.69 16.05
C GLY A 122 -14.76 -1.12 14.67
N LYS A 123 -14.40 -0.18 13.80
CA LYS A 123 -13.86 -0.47 12.47
C LYS A 123 -12.34 -0.27 12.44
N THR A 124 -11.66 -1.20 11.77
CA THR A 124 -10.22 -1.07 11.49
C THR A 124 -9.98 0.08 10.52
N HIS A 125 -9.00 0.91 10.83
CA HIS A 125 -8.51 1.96 9.95
C HIS A 125 -7.17 1.56 9.35
N TYR A 126 -6.93 2.04 8.14
CA TYR A 126 -5.77 1.68 7.34
C TYR A 126 -5.00 2.92 6.92
N GLN A 127 -3.70 2.76 6.75
CA GLN A 127 -2.82 3.80 6.24
C GLN A 127 -2.06 3.26 5.04
N PHE A 128 -2.06 4.02 3.96
CA PHE A 128 -1.22 3.76 2.81
C PHE A 128 0.26 3.98 3.21
N VAL A 129 1.11 3.05 2.85
CA VAL A 129 2.55 3.14 3.10
C VAL A 129 3.27 3.47 1.82
N ASP A 130 3.17 2.58 0.81
CA ASP A 130 3.82 2.78 -0.47
C ASP A 130 3.27 1.80 -1.51
N ARG A 131 3.75 1.93 -2.73
CA ARG A 131 3.47 1.00 -3.81
C ARG A 131 4.61 -0.02 -3.95
N ILE A 132 4.28 -1.29 -4.20
CA ILE A 132 5.28 -2.28 -4.60
C ILE A 132 5.97 -1.78 -5.87
N GLY A 133 7.31 -1.76 -5.87
CA GLY A 133 8.12 -1.20 -6.95
C GLY A 133 8.61 0.23 -6.70
N ASP A 134 7.90 1.00 -5.85
CA ASP A 134 8.35 2.32 -5.41
C ASP A 134 9.12 2.23 -4.08
N THR A 135 8.88 1.20 -3.28
CA THR A 135 9.69 0.86 -2.09
C THR A 135 10.99 0.20 -2.50
N PHE A 136 12.09 0.53 -1.84
CA PHE A 136 13.37 -0.15 -2.01
C PHE A 136 13.98 -0.57 -0.69
N ARG A 137 14.88 -1.57 -0.72
CA ARG A 137 15.59 -2.05 0.46
C ARG A 137 17.04 -1.61 0.44
N TRP A 138 17.52 -1.08 1.55
CA TRP A 138 18.90 -0.71 1.77
C TRP A 138 19.41 -1.27 3.09
N LYS A 139 20.45 -2.12 3.06
CA LYS A 139 21.06 -2.73 4.25
C LYS A 139 20.03 -3.31 5.23
N SER A 140 19.14 -4.14 4.72
CA SER A 140 18.06 -4.80 5.47
C SER A 140 16.90 -3.90 5.94
N GLU A 141 16.91 -2.60 5.63
CA GLU A 141 15.82 -1.68 5.94
C GLU A 141 14.95 -1.40 4.71
N ASN A 142 13.64 -1.48 4.87
CA ASN A 142 12.69 -1.09 3.82
C ASN A 142 12.52 0.43 3.86
N VAL A 143 12.74 1.08 2.72
CA VAL A 143 12.64 2.53 2.57
C VAL A 143 11.48 2.87 1.66
N SER A 144 10.50 3.58 2.20
CA SER A 144 9.39 4.13 1.42
C SER A 144 9.85 5.37 0.67
N THR A 145 9.64 5.38 -0.65
CA THR A 145 9.96 6.54 -1.48
C THR A 145 9.07 7.73 -1.15
N ASN A 146 7.81 7.45 -0.77
CA ASN A 146 6.85 8.48 -0.38
C ASN A 146 7.25 9.17 0.94
N GLU A 147 7.61 8.41 1.98
CA GLU A 147 8.02 9.00 3.26
C GLU A 147 9.24 9.91 3.10
N VAL A 148 10.25 9.46 2.34
CA VAL A 148 11.45 10.28 2.07
C VAL A 148 11.08 11.49 1.22
N GLY A 149 10.24 11.31 0.19
CA GLY A 149 9.78 12.39 -0.68
C GLY A 149 8.99 13.47 0.08
N GLU A 150 8.11 13.08 1.00
CA GLU A 150 7.37 14.03 1.85
C GLU A 150 8.31 14.88 2.72
N ILE A 151 9.35 14.27 3.30
CA ILE A 151 10.36 14.98 4.09
C ILE A 151 11.10 15.98 3.20
N LEU A 152 11.56 15.54 2.02
CA LEU A 152 12.30 16.38 1.09
C LEU A 152 11.47 17.54 0.54
N ASN A 153 10.21 17.31 0.21
CA ASN A 153 9.27 18.34 -0.25
C ASN A 153 8.89 19.35 0.84
N GLY A 154 9.22 19.05 2.11
CA GLY A 154 9.05 19.99 3.24
C GLY A 154 10.14 21.07 3.32
N PHE A 155 11.24 20.96 2.57
CA PHE A 155 12.29 21.98 2.56
C PHE A 155 11.87 23.19 1.69
N LYS A 156 12.21 24.38 2.17
CA LYS A 156 11.73 25.67 1.61
C LYS A 156 12.03 25.88 0.13
N ASP A 157 13.18 25.43 -0.32
CA ASP A 157 13.66 25.68 -1.70
C ASP A 157 13.45 24.47 -2.62
N VAL A 158 12.73 23.43 -2.16
CA VAL A 158 12.38 22.26 -2.94
C VAL A 158 10.94 22.40 -3.41
N ASN A 159 10.76 22.51 -4.71
CA ASN A 159 9.44 22.55 -5.33
C ASN A 159 8.85 21.12 -5.43
N MET A 160 9.67 20.18 -5.90
CA MET A 160 9.27 18.78 -6.03
C MET A 160 10.48 17.87 -5.93
N SER A 161 10.31 16.71 -5.28
CA SER A 161 11.31 15.64 -5.27
C SER A 161 10.73 14.34 -5.84
N ASN A 162 11.58 13.55 -6.49
CA ASN A 162 11.29 12.18 -6.88
C ASN A 162 12.37 11.28 -6.27
N VAL A 163 11.93 10.33 -5.42
CA VAL A 163 12.82 9.41 -4.69
C VAL A 163 12.73 8.03 -5.31
N TYR A 164 13.86 7.36 -5.48
CA TYR A 164 13.91 6.00 -6.03
C TYR A 164 15.17 5.26 -5.58
N GLY A 165 15.12 3.93 -5.64
CA GLY A 165 16.26 3.08 -5.29
C GLY A 165 17.14 2.78 -6.50
N VAL A 166 18.46 2.98 -6.37
CA VAL A 166 19.46 2.63 -7.40
C VAL A 166 20.37 1.52 -6.91
N GLN A 167 20.65 0.56 -7.77
CA GLN A 167 21.57 -0.50 -7.47
C GLN A 167 23.02 0.00 -7.55
N ILE A 168 23.78 -0.25 -6.48
CA ILE A 168 25.22 0.07 -6.45
C ILE A 168 26.00 -1.25 -6.57
N PRO A 169 26.91 -1.38 -7.55
CA PRO A 169 27.71 -2.59 -7.70
C PRO A 169 28.47 -2.96 -6.42
N GLY A 170 28.35 -4.21 -5.99
CA GLY A 170 29.00 -4.71 -4.79
C GLY A 170 28.31 -4.35 -3.46
N CYS A 171 27.14 -3.72 -3.49
CA CYS A 171 26.32 -3.45 -2.31
C CYS A 171 25.05 -4.27 -2.35
N GLU A 172 24.60 -4.73 -1.15
CA GLU A 172 23.32 -5.37 -0.99
C GLU A 172 22.19 -4.32 -0.96
N GLY A 173 21.13 -4.59 -1.71
CA GLY A 173 19.99 -3.71 -1.82
C GLY A 173 20.18 -2.54 -2.81
N ARG A 174 19.37 -1.50 -2.66
CA ARG A 174 19.39 -0.30 -3.50
C ARG A 174 19.60 0.93 -2.65
N ALA A 175 20.56 1.77 -3.02
CA ALA A 175 20.76 3.06 -2.34
C ALA A 175 19.67 4.06 -2.76
N GLY A 176 19.19 4.85 -1.81
CA GLY A 176 18.25 5.93 -2.10
C GLY A 176 18.89 7.04 -2.95
N MET A 177 18.20 7.43 -4.01
CA MET A 177 18.53 8.59 -4.82
C MET A 177 17.32 9.50 -4.91
N ALA A 178 17.54 10.81 -4.90
CA ALA A 178 16.50 11.79 -5.09
C ALA A 178 16.88 12.77 -6.22
N ALA A 179 15.91 13.04 -7.08
CA ALA A 179 15.95 14.13 -8.04
C ALA A 179 15.11 15.29 -7.52
N PHE A 180 15.57 16.52 -7.67
CA PHE A 180 14.89 17.71 -7.18
C PHE A 180 14.59 18.68 -8.31
N SER A 181 13.44 19.34 -8.20
CA SER A 181 13.14 20.61 -8.83
C SER A 181 13.25 21.70 -7.75
N LEU A 182 14.03 22.72 -8.01
CA LEU A 182 14.21 23.87 -7.11
C LEU A 182 13.42 25.08 -7.64
N ASP A 183 12.96 25.93 -6.74
CA ASP A 183 12.30 27.21 -7.07
C ASP A 183 13.28 28.24 -7.63
#